data_61e09fc91eb0a3c304d60c0f3204cb20
#
_entry.id   61e09fc91eb0a3c304d60c0f3204cb20
#
_cell.length_a   1.000
_cell.length_b   1.000
_cell.length_c   1.000
_cell.angle_alpha   90.00
_cell.angle_beta   90.00
_cell.angle_gamma   90.00
#
_symmetry.space_group_name_H-M   'P 1'
#
loop_
_entity.id
_entity.type
_entity.pdbx_description
1 polymer ?
#
loop_
_entity_poly.entity_id
_entity_poly.type
_entity_poly.pdbx_seq_one_letter_code
_entity_poly.pdbx_strand_id
1 'polypeptide(L)'
;MHNTLNKIQFILFPLLVLILISPNVLANKLSCNTNNIDKFIGAENIKSIDISTVKSKKWVKNYLNAYKEPNKIILEKYKKKFLANISIRFNNDLECIFPSKIRINGDYKDHLESTPPIASLDVELLAGNINSTIKFKLFIPHTRGGENEVFATALLKELKFLAPKTLIVPATFNDIKTTFIFQEKITKEFIESNHLREAPILEGDERFRWNIDPNERALGLNPFTLARITNNKWIEKGYTSLNISKDALEQLNKAYLNYSSYQHFSNSNGENLLNLKLSDFINENYIKKEREFKAILIAIGSSHGLIPHNRSFYYDPIYRTFNSIYYDGDSTVVNLKSSNRKLDFIKFGSYLNNDEIIGSSYAIESLNKLNQKIFHKKLLDLGLKFSLE
;
A
#
# COMPACT_ATOMS: atom_id res chain seq x y z
N MET A 1 50.08 50.59 59.87
CA MET A 1 50.68 51.26 58.73
C MET A 1 50.72 50.27 57.59
N HIS A 2 50.16 50.63 56.50
CA HIS A 2 49.99 49.98 55.19
C HIS A 2 49.68 48.44 55.09
N ASN A 3 48.41 48.24 54.99
CA ASN A 3 47.81 47.01 54.52
C ASN A 3 47.89 46.90 52.95
N THR A 4 48.44 45.85 52.47
CA THR A 4 48.26 45.47 51.06
C THR A 4 47.44 44.21 50.96
N LEU A 5 46.17 44.36 50.56
CA LEU A 5 45.24 43.29 50.21
C LEU A 5 45.59 42.78 48.83
N ASN A 6 46.02 41.53 48.75
CA ASN A 6 46.11 40.78 47.50
C ASN A 6 44.70 40.38 46.99
N LYS A 7 44.28 40.99 45.87
CA LYS A 7 43.11 40.58 45.12
C LYS A 7 43.45 39.33 44.27
N ILE A 8 42.96 38.21 44.72
CA ILE A 8 42.91 37.01 43.87
C ILE A 8 41.73 37.18 42.88
N GLN A 9 42.05 37.47 41.63
CA GLN A 9 41.08 37.43 40.55
C GLN A 9 40.80 35.95 40.14
N PHE A 10 39.61 35.40 40.49
CA PHE A 10 39.09 34.20 39.93
C PHE A 10 38.63 34.51 38.49
N ILE A 11 39.41 34.03 37.51
CA ILE A 11 39.00 33.99 36.13
C ILE A 11 38.07 32.78 35.98
N LEU A 12 36.75 33.02 36.04
CA LEU A 12 35.75 32.07 35.61
C LEU A 12 35.82 31.95 34.06
N PHE A 13 36.43 30.87 33.56
CA PHE A 13 36.27 30.45 32.20
C PHE A 13 34.84 29.86 32.07
N PRO A 14 33.94 30.46 31.30
CA PRO A 14 32.71 29.78 30.95
C PRO A 14 33.07 28.64 30.02
N LEU A 15 32.93 27.43 30.51
CA LEU A 15 32.98 26.22 29.71
C LEU A 15 31.76 26.24 28.77
N LEU A 16 31.96 26.81 27.58
CA LEU A 16 30.96 26.78 26.49
C LEU A 16 30.88 25.35 26.02
N VAL A 17 30.00 24.56 26.65
CA VAL A 17 29.59 23.28 26.12
C VAL A 17 28.79 23.58 24.84
N LEU A 18 29.49 23.59 23.72
CA LEU A 18 28.90 23.51 22.40
C LEU A 18 28.21 22.12 22.30
N ILE A 19 26.97 22.08 22.78
CA ILE A 19 26.04 21.01 22.37
C ILE A 19 25.86 21.25 20.90
N LEU A 20 26.58 20.47 20.08
CA LEU A 20 26.30 20.29 18.68
C LEU A 20 24.93 19.56 18.58
N ILE A 21 23.89 20.33 18.82
CA ILE A 21 22.55 19.99 18.37
C ILE A 21 22.67 20.10 16.84
N SER A 22 22.94 18.99 16.18
CA SER A 22 22.71 18.91 14.73
C SER A 22 21.27 19.41 14.53
N PRO A 23 21.07 20.54 13.87
CA PRO A 23 19.72 20.99 13.61
C PRO A 23 19.14 19.98 12.63
N ASN A 24 18.27 19.08 13.09
CA ASN A 24 17.33 18.40 12.22
C ASN A 24 16.40 19.47 11.65
N VAL A 25 16.96 20.31 10.78
CA VAL A 25 16.22 21.34 10.05
C VAL A 25 15.30 20.60 9.12
N LEU A 26 14.01 20.70 9.35
CA LEU A 26 13.02 20.21 8.41
C LEU A 26 13.35 20.81 7.05
N ALA A 27 13.65 19.97 6.06
CA ALA A 27 13.78 20.43 4.70
C ALA A 27 12.42 21.01 4.27
N ASN A 28 12.36 22.32 4.10
CA ASN A 28 11.15 22.97 3.59
C ASN A 28 10.97 22.78 2.09
N LYS A 29 12.03 22.35 1.41
CA LYS A 29 12.07 22.11 -0.03
C LYS A 29 12.75 20.78 -0.29
N LEU A 30 12.37 20.14 -1.40
CA LEU A 30 13.12 19.02 -1.96
C LEU A 30 14.56 19.45 -2.18
N SER A 31 15.51 18.64 -1.71
CA SER A 31 16.94 18.84 -1.97
C SER A 31 17.58 17.53 -2.39
N CYS A 32 18.42 17.57 -3.42
CA CYS A 32 19.17 16.42 -3.91
C CYS A 32 20.66 16.75 -3.95
N ASN A 33 21.51 15.72 -3.88
CA ASN A 33 22.96 15.85 -3.85
C ASN A 33 23.59 16.13 -5.23
N THR A 34 22.79 16.37 -6.26
CA THR A 34 23.24 16.70 -7.63
C THR A 34 22.27 17.61 -8.36
N ASN A 35 22.83 18.40 -9.28
CA ASN A 35 22.07 19.17 -10.27
C ASN A 35 22.11 18.49 -11.66
N ASN A 36 22.73 17.32 -11.79
CA ASN A 36 22.84 16.62 -13.06
C ASN A 36 21.51 15.92 -13.39
N ILE A 37 20.90 16.33 -14.49
CA ILE A 37 19.62 15.81 -14.97
C ILE A 37 19.69 14.29 -15.29
N ASP A 38 20.82 13.81 -15.82
CA ASP A 38 20.97 12.39 -16.18
C ASP A 38 20.86 11.48 -14.95
N LYS A 39 21.28 11.95 -13.77
CA LYS A 39 21.10 11.22 -12.51
C LYS A 39 19.63 11.09 -12.11
N PHE A 40 18.80 12.09 -12.40
CA PHE A 40 17.35 12.00 -12.13
C PHE A 40 16.66 11.01 -13.08
N ILE A 41 17.08 10.96 -14.33
CA ILE A 41 16.55 10.00 -15.31
C ILE A 41 16.89 8.56 -14.91
N GLY A 42 18.10 8.31 -14.39
CA GLY A 42 18.53 7.00 -13.91
C GLY A 42 18.07 6.61 -12.50
N ALA A 43 17.34 7.48 -11.80
CA ALA A 43 16.90 7.25 -10.43
C ALA A 43 15.59 6.44 -10.36
N GLU A 44 15.55 5.28 -10.99
CA GLU A 44 14.33 4.45 -11.05
C GLU A 44 14.20 3.52 -9.84
N ASN A 45 15.32 3.03 -9.32
CA ASN A 45 15.34 2.01 -8.26
C ASN A 45 15.83 2.59 -6.93
N ILE A 46 15.00 2.44 -5.93
CA ILE A 46 15.31 2.85 -4.55
C ILE A 46 16.27 1.85 -3.93
N LYS A 47 17.44 2.33 -3.46
CA LYS A 47 18.46 1.54 -2.75
C LYS A 47 18.20 1.49 -1.26
N SER A 48 17.84 2.63 -0.65
CA SER A 48 17.49 2.73 0.77
C SER A 48 16.62 3.94 1.07
N ILE A 49 15.92 3.89 2.20
CA ILE A 49 15.07 4.98 2.71
C ILE A 49 15.46 5.29 4.15
N ASP A 50 15.80 6.55 4.45
CA ASP A 50 16.04 7.02 5.80
C ASP A 50 14.95 8.01 6.21
N ILE A 51 14.30 7.75 7.34
CA ILE A 51 13.14 8.51 7.83
C ILE A 51 13.47 9.11 9.18
N SER A 52 13.42 10.43 9.30
CA SER A 52 13.59 11.14 10.54
C SER A 52 12.37 12.01 10.87
N THR A 53 11.78 11.79 12.03
CA THR A 53 10.63 12.59 12.49
C THR A 53 11.12 13.86 13.20
N VAL A 54 10.54 15.01 12.85
CA VAL A 54 10.89 16.32 13.46
C VAL A 54 10.64 16.34 14.97
N LYS A 55 9.61 15.63 15.42
CA LYS A 55 9.22 15.54 16.85
C LYS A 55 9.27 14.08 17.31
N SER A 56 10.47 13.46 17.28
CA SER A 56 10.68 12.04 17.58
C SER A 56 10.10 11.62 18.94
N LYS A 57 10.29 12.39 20.01
CA LYS A 57 9.70 12.12 21.34
C LYS A 57 8.17 12.05 21.30
N LYS A 58 7.52 12.94 20.52
CA LYS A 58 6.04 12.92 20.38
C LYS A 58 5.58 11.72 19.55
N TRP A 59 6.33 11.35 18.52
CA TRP A 59 6.09 10.14 17.74
C TRP A 59 6.16 8.91 18.64
N VAL A 60 7.25 8.72 19.38
CA VAL A 60 7.44 7.57 20.28
C VAL A 60 6.30 7.50 21.31
N LYS A 61 5.91 8.62 21.93
CA LYS A 61 4.77 8.66 22.86
C LYS A 61 3.47 8.21 22.19
N ASN A 62 3.19 8.67 20.94
CA ASN A 62 2.00 8.29 20.20
C ASN A 62 2.01 6.79 19.86
N TYR A 63 3.17 6.28 19.42
CA TYR A 63 3.38 4.86 19.13
C TYR A 63 3.16 4.00 20.38
N LEU A 64 3.80 4.32 21.51
CA LEU A 64 3.64 3.57 22.75
C LEU A 64 2.20 3.56 23.26
N ASN A 65 1.47 4.66 23.10
CA ASN A 65 0.06 4.72 23.46
C ASN A 65 -0.79 3.81 22.54
N ALA A 66 -0.52 3.80 21.23
CA ALA A 66 -1.17 2.89 20.31
C ALA A 66 -0.87 1.42 20.62
N TYR A 67 0.39 1.11 20.94
CA TYR A 67 0.82 -0.25 21.28
C TYR A 67 0.18 -0.76 22.58
N LYS A 68 0.11 0.08 23.62
CA LYS A 68 -0.43 -0.26 24.95
C LYS A 68 -1.96 -0.27 24.99
N GLU A 69 -2.64 0.28 24.00
CA GLU A 69 -4.11 0.28 23.95
C GLU A 69 -4.62 -1.18 24.08
N PRO A 70 -5.62 -1.50 24.95
CA PRO A 70 -6.12 -2.88 25.11
C PRO A 70 -6.73 -3.46 23.83
N ASN A 71 -7.31 -2.61 22.97
CA ASN A 71 -7.94 -3.04 21.72
C ASN A 71 -6.92 -3.65 20.75
N LYS A 72 -7.33 -4.68 20.00
CA LYS A 72 -6.52 -5.25 18.91
C LYS A 72 -6.38 -4.30 17.71
N ILE A 73 -7.25 -3.28 17.62
CA ILE A 73 -7.33 -2.32 16.54
C ILE A 73 -6.55 -1.07 16.90
N ILE A 74 -5.86 -0.48 15.93
CA ILE A 74 -5.20 0.82 16.06
C ILE A 74 -6.26 1.91 15.89
N LEU A 75 -6.62 2.57 17.00
CA LEU A 75 -7.64 3.60 16.99
C LEU A 75 -7.21 4.84 16.19
N GLU A 76 -8.16 5.50 15.52
CA GLU A 76 -7.90 6.68 14.69
C GLU A 76 -7.21 7.83 15.43
N LYS A 77 -7.43 7.97 16.75
CA LYS A 77 -6.73 8.96 17.59
C LYS A 77 -5.20 8.83 17.57
N TYR A 78 -4.66 7.64 17.20
CA TYR A 78 -3.22 7.38 17.10
C TYR A 78 -2.69 7.51 15.66
N LYS A 79 -3.55 7.57 14.65
CA LYS A 79 -3.17 7.75 13.24
C LYS A 79 -2.94 9.24 12.89
N LYS A 80 -2.36 10.00 13.82
CA LYS A 80 -2.02 11.43 13.64
C LYS A 80 -0.88 11.60 12.66
N LYS A 81 -0.91 12.69 11.88
CA LYS A 81 0.18 13.05 10.96
C LYS A 81 1.31 13.75 11.70
N PHE A 82 2.55 13.34 11.44
CA PHE A 82 3.79 13.93 11.92
C PHE A 82 4.61 14.42 10.74
N LEU A 83 5.30 15.55 10.91
CA LEU A 83 6.29 16.01 9.94
C LEU A 83 7.55 15.16 10.04
N ALA A 84 8.10 14.80 8.89
CA ALA A 84 9.31 14.01 8.75
C ALA A 84 10.11 14.45 7.53
N ASN A 85 11.43 14.19 7.57
CA ASN A 85 12.28 14.19 6.40
C ASN A 85 12.48 12.74 5.96
N ILE A 86 12.32 12.48 4.67
CA ILE A 86 12.59 11.19 4.07
C ILE A 86 13.75 11.37 3.09
N SER A 87 14.92 10.81 3.43
CA SER A 87 16.04 10.70 2.49
C SER A 87 15.91 9.40 1.74
N ILE A 88 15.96 9.49 0.41
CA ILE A 88 15.95 8.34 -0.49
C ILE A 88 17.24 8.33 -1.28
N ARG A 89 17.96 7.20 -1.14
CA ARG A 89 19.12 6.91 -1.96
C ARG A 89 18.72 5.96 -3.08
N PHE A 90 19.05 6.34 -4.30
CA PHE A 90 18.81 5.56 -5.51
C PHE A 90 20.03 4.73 -5.90
N ASN A 91 19.87 3.74 -6.79
CA ASN A 91 20.96 2.85 -7.21
C ASN A 91 22.11 3.57 -7.95
N ASN A 92 21.85 4.71 -8.54
CA ASN A 92 22.84 5.58 -9.20
C ASN A 92 23.51 6.60 -8.27
N ASP A 93 23.43 6.36 -6.93
CA ASP A 93 23.97 7.20 -5.86
C ASP A 93 23.39 8.63 -5.80
N LEU A 94 22.30 8.88 -6.50
CA LEU A 94 21.48 10.07 -6.24
C LEU A 94 20.83 9.92 -4.87
N GLU A 95 20.94 10.95 -4.05
CA GLU A 95 20.23 11.03 -2.77
C GLU A 95 19.39 12.30 -2.73
N CYS A 96 18.11 12.16 -2.40
CA CYS A 96 17.17 13.26 -2.29
C CYS A 96 16.45 13.24 -0.95
N ILE A 97 16.30 14.41 -0.33
CA ILE A 97 15.56 14.59 0.92
C ILE A 97 14.21 15.23 0.60
N PHE A 98 13.16 14.54 0.96
CA PHE A 98 11.77 14.92 0.75
C PHE A 98 11.14 15.37 2.06
N PRO A 99 10.65 16.63 2.18
CA PRO A 99 9.78 17.01 3.26
C PRO A 99 8.48 16.23 3.17
N SER A 100 8.03 15.66 4.28
CA SER A 100 6.95 14.66 4.26
C SER A 100 6.06 14.75 5.48
N LYS A 101 4.87 14.17 5.38
CA LYS A 101 3.99 13.81 6.50
C LYS A 101 3.91 12.31 6.59
N ILE A 102 4.07 11.77 7.79
CA ILE A 102 3.92 10.36 8.07
C ILE A 102 2.88 10.14 9.16
N ARG A 103 2.22 8.99 9.14
CA ARG A 103 1.35 8.53 10.22
C ARG A 103 1.44 7.01 10.34
N ILE A 104 1.03 6.46 11.47
CA ILE A 104 0.84 5.01 11.62
C ILE A 104 -0.20 4.55 10.59
N ASN A 105 0.12 3.47 9.88
CA ASN A 105 -0.75 2.78 8.94
C ASN A 105 -1.15 1.41 9.48
N GLY A 106 -2.30 0.92 9.03
CA GLY A 106 -2.88 -0.37 9.41
C GLY A 106 -4.05 -0.22 10.38
N ASP A 107 -4.87 -1.24 10.42
CA ASP A 107 -6.06 -1.30 11.28
C ASP A 107 -5.80 -2.18 12.49
N TYR A 108 -4.98 -3.20 12.38
CA TYR A 108 -4.58 -4.08 13.47
C TYR A 108 -3.18 -3.76 14.03
N LYS A 109 -2.93 -4.24 15.24
CA LYS A 109 -1.66 -4.04 15.96
C LYS A 109 -0.48 -4.85 15.42
N ASP A 110 -0.68 -5.78 14.53
CA ASP A 110 0.39 -6.44 13.76
C ASP A 110 1.23 -5.43 12.96
N HIS A 111 0.66 -4.26 12.65
CA HIS A 111 1.37 -3.11 12.09
C HIS A 111 2.25 -2.34 13.08
N LEU A 112 2.41 -2.84 14.32
CA LEU A 112 3.24 -2.24 15.38
C LEU A 112 4.18 -3.31 15.95
N GLU A 113 5.48 -3.21 15.71
CA GLU A 113 6.49 -4.09 16.31
C GLU A 113 7.08 -3.47 17.57
N SER A 114 7.27 -4.26 18.62
CA SER A 114 7.83 -3.78 19.89
C SER A 114 9.35 -3.80 19.94
N THR A 115 9.97 -4.72 19.21
CA THR A 115 11.42 -4.95 19.27
C THR A 115 11.97 -5.20 17.85
N PRO A 116 12.49 -4.16 17.21
CA PRO A 116 12.51 -2.74 17.63
C PRO A 116 11.14 -2.04 17.51
N PRO A 117 10.93 -0.87 18.16
CA PRO A 117 9.67 -0.13 18.11
C PRO A 117 9.43 0.53 16.75
N ILE A 118 8.85 -0.20 15.83
CA ILE A 118 8.59 0.21 14.44
C ILE A 118 7.11 0.04 14.12
N ALA A 119 6.59 0.92 13.26
CA ALA A 119 5.22 0.86 12.76
C ALA A 119 5.21 0.86 11.24
N SER A 120 4.22 0.21 10.64
CA SER A 120 3.86 0.49 9.26
C SER A 120 3.42 1.96 9.10
N LEU A 121 3.82 2.60 8.01
CA LEU A 121 3.65 4.04 7.80
C LEU A 121 2.80 4.35 6.56
N ASP A 122 1.95 5.35 6.66
CA ASP A 122 1.33 6.05 5.52
C ASP A 122 2.12 7.35 5.31
N VAL A 123 2.67 7.53 4.13
CA VAL A 123 3.59 8.62 3.78
C VAL A 123 2.98 9.50 2.71
N GLU A 124 3.10 10.82 2.90
CA GLU A 124 2.73 11.85 1.92
C GLU A 124 3.91 12.82 1.75
N LEU A 125 4.50 12.88 0.56
CA LEU A 125 5.51 13.86 0.21
C LEU A 125 4.87 15.25 0.10
N LEU A 126 5.50 16.26 0.66
CA LEU A 126 5.05 17.66 0.60
C LEU A 126 5.65 18.41 -0.58
N ALA A 127 6.74 17.89 -1.15
CA ALA A 127 7.38 18.41 -2.34
C ALA A 127 8.06 17.28 -3.12
N GLY A 128 8.05 17.36 -4.44
CA GLY A 128 8.64 16.37 -5.33
C GLY A 128 7.83 15.07 -5.43
N ASN A 129 8.39 14.10 -6.13
CA ASN A 129 7.82 12.77 -6.30
C ASN A 129 8.95 11.74 -6.48
N ILE A 130 8.63 10.47 -6.28
CA ILE A 130 9.50 9.33 -6.52
C ILE A 130 8.89 8.54 -7.67
N ASN A 131 9.43 8.66 -8.88
CA ASN A 131 8.90 7.98 -10.06
C ASN A 131 7.38 8.16 -10.20
N SER A 132 6.90 9.41 -10.16
CA SER A 132 5.50 9.82 -10.17
C SER A 132 4.71 9.47 -8.89
N THR A 133 5.32 8.89 -7.87
CA THR A 133 4.68 8.55 -6.61
C THR A 133 4.85 9.70 -5.60
N ILE A 134 3.76 10.25 -5.09
CA ILE A 134 3.76 11.27 -4.01
C ILE A 134 3.17 10.73 -2.70
N LYS A 135 2.42 9.65 -2.76
CA LYS A 135 1.85 8.97 -1.59
C LYS A 135 2.15 7.48 -1.69
N PHE A 136 2.66 6.93 -0.60
CA PHE A 136 3.00 5.52 -0.51
C PHE A 136 2.86 5.02 0.92
N LYS A 137 2.88 3.71 1.08
CA LYS A 137 2.92 3.02 2.35
C LYS A 137 4.26 2.35 2.53
N LEU A 138 4.74 2.30 3.76
CA LEU A 138 5.88 1.50 4.17
C LEU A 138 5.35 0.47 5.15
N PHE A 139 5.22 -0.76 4.70
CA PHE A 139 4.70 -1.84 5.52
C PHE A 139 5.82 -2.61 6.19
N ILE A 140 5.62 -3.03 7.42
CA ILE A 140 6.40 -4.08 8.04
C ILE A 140 6.16 -5.35 7.21
N PRO A 141 7.20 -6.08 6.74
CA PRO A 141 7.04 -7.10 5.70
C PRO A 141 5.99 -8.18 5.98
N HIS A 142 5.92 -8.69 7.21
CA HIS A 142 4.97 -9.75 7.55
C HIS A 142 3.50 -9.30 7.51
N THR A 143 3.23 -7.99 7.65
CA THR A 143 1.86 -7.44 7.63
C THR A 143 1.27 -7.33 6.23
N ARG A 144 2.09 -7.64 5.21
CA ARG A 144 1.70 -7.52 3.80
C ARG A 144 2.24 -8.68 2.95
N GLY A 145 2.34 -9.87 3.51
CA GLY A 145 2.78 -11.05 2.76
C GLY A 145 4.24 -11.06 2.30
N GLY A 146 5.06 -10.08 2.71
CA GLY A 146 6.49 -10.07 2.41
C GLY A 146 6.81 -10.09 0.90
N GLU A 147 7.66 -10.99 0.48
CA GLU A 147 8.08 -11.19 -0.91
C GLU A 147 6.91 -11.57 -1.83
N ASN A 148 5.88 -12.23 -1.30
CA ASN A 148 4.70 -12.61 -2.06
C ASN A 148 3.95 -11.42 -2.63
N GLU A 149 3.79 -10.34 -1.85
CA GLU A 149 3.10 -9.12 -2.31
C GLU A 149 3.90 -8.43 -3.43
N VAL A 150 5.24 -8.41 -3.31
CA VAL A 150 6.12 -7.84 -4.35
C VAL A 150 6.04 -8.67 -5.63
N PHE A 151 6.05 -9.99 -5.51
CA PHE A 151 5.88 -10.90 -6.65
C PHE A 151 4.51 -10.68 -7.33
N ALA A 152 3.42 -10.68 -6.56
CA ALA A 152 2.06 -10.54 -7.10
C ALA A 152 1.89 -9.22 -7.86
N THR A 153 2.33 -8.10 -7.27
CA THR A 153 2.25 -6.78 -7.93
C THR A 153 3.12 -6.70 -9.17
N ALA A 154 4.33 -7.28 -9.14
CA ALA A 154 5.23 -7.31 -10.30
C ALA A 154 4.65 -8.15 -11.45
N LEU A 155 4.11 -9.33 -11.14
CA LEU A 155 3.47 -10.20 -12.12
C LEU A 155 2.27 -9.52 -12.78
N LEU A 156 1.36 -8.97 -11.98
CA LEU A 156 0.18 -8.31 -12.50
C LEU A 156 0.51 -7.10 -13.38
N LYS A 157 1.52 -6.32 -13.00
CA LYS A 157 2.02 -5.22 -13.85
C LYS A 157 2.59 -5.72 -15.17
N GLU A 158 3.33 -6.83 -15.17
CA GLU A 158 3.88 -7.42 -16.40
C GLU A 158 2.76 -7.89 -17.33
N LEU A 159 1.70 -8.44 -16.76
CA LEU A 159 0.48 -8.86 -17.47
C LEU A 159 -0.47 -7.70 -17.81
N LYS A 160 -0.04 -6.44 -17.61
CA LYS A 160 -0.79 -5.21 -17.94
C LYS A 160 -2.08 -5.02 -17.13
N PHE A 161 -2.09 -5.52 -15.90
CA PHE A 161 -3.11 -5.17 -14.91
C PHE A 161 -2.68 -3.95 -14.08
N LEU A 162 -3.64 -3.25 -13.53
CA LEU A 162 -3.39 -2.17 -12.61
C LEU A 162 -2.95 -2.74 -11.26
N ALA A 163 -1.70 -2.51 -10.90
CA ALA A 163 -1.12 -2.90 -9.62
C ALA A 163 -0.13 -1.82 -9.13
N PRO A 164 -0.05 -1.55 -7.82
CA PRO A 164 0.85 -0.55 -7.28
C PRO A 164 2.32 -0.95 -7.47
N LYS A 165 3.22 0.02 -7.59
CA LYS A 165 4.65 -0.22 -7.47
C LYS A 165 4.94 -0.73 -6.08
N THR A 166 5.57 -1.91 -5.97
CA THR A 166 5.87 -2.56 -4.70
C THR A 166 7.29 -3.11 -4.74
N LEU A 167 8.07 -2.85 -3.69
CA LEU A 167 9.45 -3.34 -3.58
C LEU A 167 9.85 -3.50 -2.11
N ILE A 168 10.80 -4.39 -1.83
CA ILE A 168 11.44 -4.51 -0.53
C ILE A 168 12.60 -3.52 -0.49
N VAL A 169 12.67 -2.72 0.59
CA VAL A 169 13.67 -1.68 0.72
C VAL A 169 14.29 -1.67 2.12
N PRO A 170 15.63 -1.71 2.23
CA PRO A 170 16.32 -1.40 3.48
C PRO A 170 15.99 0.02 3.93
N ALA A 171 15.75 0.21 5.21
CA ALA A 171 15.40 1.50 5.74
C ALA A 171 15.98 1.77 7.13
N THR A 172 16.03 3.05 7.49
CA THR A 172 16.28 3.51 8.85
C THR A 172 15.11 4.39 9.28
N PHE A 173 14.54 4.12 10.44
CA PHE A 173 13.47 4.93 11.02
C PHE A 173 13.91 5.49 12.38
N ASN A 174 14.15 6.80 12.47
CA ASN A 174 14.69 7.45 13.67
C ASN A 174 15.89 6.66 14.23
N ASP A 175 16.89 6.40 13.40
CA ASP A 175 18.14 5.66 13.69
C ASP A 175 17.95 4.14 13.91
N ILE A 176 16.75 3.61 13.81
CA ILE A 176 16.47 2.17 13.92
C ILE A 176 16.53 1.54 12.54
N LYS A 177 17.47 0.63 12.32
CA LYS A 177 17.58 -0.13 11.08
C LYS A 177 16.42 -1.12 10.96
N THR A 178 15.82 -1.18 9.78
CA THR A 178 14.70 -2.05 9.47
C THR A 178 14.63 -2.35 7.97
N THR A 179 13.64 -3.11 7.56
CA THR A 179 13.26 -3.33 6.17
C THR A 179 11.77 -3.05 6.04
N PHE A 180 11.37 -2.34 5.00
CA PHE A 180 9.97 -2.14 4.67
C PHE A 180 9.63 -2.71 3.29
N ILE A 181 8.35 -2.99 3.11
CA ILE A 181 7.75 -3.03 1.78
C ILE A 181 7.28 -1.61 1.48
N PHE A 182 7.92 -1.00 0.48
CA PHE A 182 7.39 0.22 -0.15
C PHE A 182 6.25 -0.18 -1.09
N GLN A 183 5.09 0.44 -0.93
CA GLN A 183 3.96 0.24 -1.83
C GLN A 183 3.31 1.58 -2.18
N GLU A 184 3.24 1.87 -3.47
CA GLU A 184 2.54 3.04 -4.00
C GLU A 184 1.08 3.06 -3.58
N LYS A 185 0.53 4.22 -3.22
CA LYS A 185 -0.91 4.36 -2.99
C LYS A 185 -1.65 4.56 -4.29
N ILE A 186 -2.83 3.98 -4.35
CA ILE A 186 -3.75 4.16 -5.47
C ILE A 186 -4.33 5.58 -5.39
N THR A 187 -3.73 6.49 -6.15
CA THR A 187 -4.08 7.92 -6.21
C THR A 187 -4.19 8.36 -7.66
N LYS A 188 -4.43 9.65 -7.89
CA LYS A 188 -4.39 10.26 -9.21
C LYS A 188 -3.07 9.95 -9.94
N GLU A 189 -1.95 10.11 -9.26
CA GLU A 189 -0.61 9.91 -9.82
C GLU A 189 -0.38 8.46 -10.25
N PHE A 190 -0.94 7.50 -9.50
CA PHE A 190 -0.96 6.08 -9.88
C PHE A 190 -1.71 5.87 -11.20
N ILE A 191 -2.87 6.49 -11.38
CA ILE A 191 -3.67 6.39 -12.61
C ILE A 191 -2.92 7.01 -13.79
N GLU A 192 -2.38 8.22 -13.62
CA GLU A 192 -1.62 8.92 -14.65
C GLU A 192 -0.32 8.20 -15.03
N SER A 193 0.39 7.59 -14.07
CA SER A 193 1.59 6.78 -14.34
C SER A 193 1.30 5.47 -15.10
N ASN A 194 0.06 5.02 -15.08
CA ASN A 194 -0.43 3.91 -15.91
C ASN A 194 -1.06 4.38 -17.24
N HIS A 195 -0.79 5.64 -17.65
CA HIS A 195 -1.28 6.23 -18.90
C HIS A 195 -2.81 6.30 -19.02
N LEU A 196 -3.49 6.34 -17.88
CA LEU A 196 -4.94 6.51 -17.81
C LEU A 196 -5.30 7.94 -17.42
N ARG A 197 -6.47 8.41 -17.85
CA ARG A 197 -7.00 9.71 -17.46
C ARG A 197 -7.45 9.68 -16.02
N GLU A 198 -7.32 10.80 -15.32
CA GLU A 198 -7.90 10.94 -14.00
C GLU A 198 -9.42 10.75 -14.06
N ALA A 199 -9.93 9.85 -13.23
CA ALA A 199 -11.34 9.50 -13.13
C ALA A 199 -11.62 8.91 -11.73
N PRO A 200 -12.85 8.51 -11.39
CA PRO A 200 -13.15 7.92 -10.09
C PRO A 200 -12.33 6.69 -9.80
N ILE A 201 -11.74 6.66 -8.62
CA ILE A 201 -11.15 5.47 -8.00
C ILE A 201 -12.11 5.03 -6.90
N LEU A 202 -12.57 3.79 -6.97
CA LEU A 202 -13.53 3.23 -6.02
C LEU A 202 -12.91 2.04 -5.29
N GLU A 203 -13.36 1.84 -4.06
CA GLU A 203 -13.01 0.64 -3.28
C GLU A 203 -14.21 0.18 -2.46
N GLY A 204 -14.18 -1.06 -1.96
CA GLY A 204 -15.14 -1.52 -0.97
C GLY A 204 -14.93 -0.78 0.36
N ASP A 205 -16.02 -0.30 0.96
CA ASP A 205 -15.93 0.45 2.22
C ASP A 205 -15.95 -0.49 3.42
N GLU A 206 -14.78 -0.75 3.97
CA GLU A 206 -14.62 -1.59 5.17
C GLU A 206 -14.66 -0.82 6.49
N ARG A 207 -14.73 0.52 6.46
CA ARG A 207 -14.60 1.37 7.66
C ARG A 207 -15.57 1.00 8.78
N PHE A 208 -16.80 0.59 8.43
CA PHE A 208 -17.81 0.21 9.41
C PHE A 208 -17.63 -1.22 9.94
N ARG A 209 -16.90 -2.06 9.23
CA ARG A 209 -16.67 -3.45 9.62
C ARG A 209 -15.93 -3.58 10.95
N TRP A 210 -15.03 -2.65 11.24
CA TRP A 210 -14.21 -2.64 12.45
C TRP A 210 -14.94 -2.12 13.67
N ASN A 211 -16.10 -1.48 13.50
CA ASN A 211 -16.93 -0.97 14.59
C ASN A 211 -17.90 -2.02 15.14
N ILE A 212 -18.02 -3.18 14.51
CA ILE A 212 -18.89 -4.26 14.95
C ILE A 212 -18.13 -5.15 15.91
N ASP A 213 -18.78 -5.49 17.02
CA ASP A 213 -18.22 -6.42 18.00
C ASP A 213 -17.83 -7.76 17.35
N PRO A 214 -16.66 -8.34 17.67
CA PRO A 214 -16.24 -9.63 17.12
C PRO A 214 -17.26 -10.75 17.34
N ASN A 215 -18.01 -10.72 18.45
CA ASN A 215 -19.04 -11.70 18.74
C ASN A 215 -20.26 -11.54 17.84
N GLU A 216 -20.67 -10.31 17.55
CA GLU A 216 -21.74 -10.01 16.60
C GLU A 216 -21.35 -10.47 15.18
N ARG A 217 -20.08 -10.30 14.78
CA ARG A 217 -19.56 -10.84 13.51
C ARG A 217 -19.59 -12.36 13.47
N ALA A 218 -19.28 -13.01 14.58
CA ALA A 218 -19.35 -14.47 14.69
C ALA A 218 -20.79 -15.00 14.56
N LEU A 219 -21.78 -14.18 14.90
CA LEU A 219 -23.22 -14.47 14.70
C LEU A 219 -23.69 -14.15 13.25
N GLY A 220 -22.79 -13.81 12.33
CA GLY A 220 -23.13 -13.53 10.94
C GLY A 220 -23.63 -12.10 10.70
N LEU A 221 -23.60 -11.23 11.70
CA LEU A 221 -23.94 -9.81 11.56
C LEU A 221 -22.78 -9.06 10.89
N ASN A 222 -22.59 -9.29 9.61
CA ASN A 222 -21.62 -8.54 8.82
C ASN A 222 -22.31 -7.33 8.20
N PRO A 223 -21.74 -6.12 8.32
CA PRO A 223 -22.28 -4.96 7.63
C PRO A 223 -22.16 -5.17 6.13
N PHE A 224 -23.16 -4.69 5.39
CA PHE A 224 -23.07 -4.65 3.95
C PHE A 224 -21.87 -3.81 3.53
N THR A 225 -20.98 -4.38 2.73
CA THR A 225 -19.93 -3.62 2.09
C THR A 225 -20.55 -2.90 0.89
N LEU A 226 -20.48 -1.59 0.88
CA LEU A 226 -20.78 -0.76 -0.28
C LEU A 226 -19.48 -0.16 -0.82
N ALA A 227 -19.51 0.28 -2.06
CA ALA A 227 -18.40 1.00 -2.64
C ALA A 227 -18.32 2.44 -2.15
N ARG A 228 -17.12 2.98 -2.08
CA ARG A 228 -16.85 4.41 -1.87
C ARG A 228 -15.83 4.93 -2.86
N ILE A 229 -15.86 6.23 -3.10
CA ILE A 229 -14.83 6.91 -3.91
C ILE A 229 -13.68 7.31 -2.99
N THR A 230 -12.44 7.02 -3.41
CA THR A 230 -11.24 7.29 -2.63
C THR A 230 -10.53 8.59 -3.01
N ASN A 231 -10.71 9.06 -4.24
CA ASN A 231 -10.10 10.29 -4.76
C ASN A 231 -11.09 11.47 -4.75
N ASN A 232 -11.55 11.89 -3.57
CA ASN A 232 -12.55 12.95 -3.39
C ASN A 232 -12.24 14.24 -4.15
N LYS A 233 -10.96 14.59 -4.31
CA LYS A 233 -10.53 15.76 -5.10
C LYS A 233 -11.00 15.72 -6.56
N TRP A 234 -11.25 14.53 -7.10
CA TRP A 234 -11.86 14.39 -8.42
C TRP A 234 -13.31 14.91 -8.43
N ILE A 235 -14.08 14.58 -7.42
CA ILE A 235 -15.49 15.01 -7.30
C ILE A 235 -15.58 16.54 -7.23
N GLU A 236 -14.63 17.17 -6.55
CA GLU A 236 -14.57 18.62 -6.32
C GLU A 236 -14.22 19.41 -7.59
N LYS A 237 -13.81 18.77 -8.68
CA LYS A 237 -13.43 19.45 -9.94
C LYS A 237 -14.61 20.09 -10.68
N GLY A 238 -15.82 19.72 -10.38
CA GLY A 238 -17.01 20.34 -10.96
C GLY A 238 -18.14 19.35 -11.26
N TYR A 239 -19.17 19.89 -11.93
CA TYR A 239 -20.42 19.17 -12.18
C TYR A 239 -20.24 17.87 -12.96
N THR A 240 -19.41 17.88 -14.01
CA THR A 240 -19.15 16.70 -14.85
C THR A 240 -18.48 15.59 -14.04
N SER A 241 -17.45 15.90 -13.26
CA SER A 241 -16.76 14.92 -12.43
C SER A 241 -17.64 14.37 -11.31
N LEU A 242 -18.51 15.21 -10.74
CA LEU A 242 -19.52 14.79 -9.78
C LEU A 242 -20.50 13.79 -10.40
N ASN A 243 -21.02 14.05 -11.59
CA ASN A 243 -21.98 13.16 -12.25
C ASN A 243 -21.35 11.83 -12.67
N ILE A 244 -20.13 11.86 -13.23
CA ILE A 244 -19.37 10.64 -13.52
C ILE A 244 -19.16 9.82 -12.23
N SER A 245 -18.86 10.48 -11.12
CA SER A 245 -18.64 9.82 -9.85
C SER A 245 -19.93 9.19 -9.29
N LYS A 246 -21.06 9.86 -9.43
CA LYS A 246 -22.37 9.31 -9.05
C LYS A 246 -22.74 8.10 -9.89
N ASP A 247 -22.58 8.19 -11.21
CA ASP A 247 -22.85 7.08 -12.13
C ASP A 247 -21.98 5.84 -11.78
N ALA A 248 -20.68 6.05 -11.59
CA ALA A 248 -19.77 4.98 -11.20
C ALA A 248 -20.15 4.35 -9.83
N LEU A 249 -20.45 5.17 -8.84
CA LEU A 249 -20.81 4.72 -7.51
C LEU A 249 -22.14 3.96 -7.50
N GLU A 250 -23.16 4.43 -8.23
CA GLU A 250 -24.44 3.76 -8.37
C GLU A 250 -24.29 2.38 -9.00
N GLN A 251 -23.57 2.28 -10.13
CA GLN A 251 -23.36 1.03 -10.83
C GLN A 251 -22.60 0.03 -9.95
N LEU A 252 -21.53 0.45 -9.30
CA LEU A 252 -20.75 -0.45 -8.45
C LEU A 252 -21.53 -0.88 -7.21
N ASN A 253 -22.27 0.02 -6.58
CA ASN A 253 -23.12 -0.32 -5.42
C ASN A 253 -24.24 -1.29 -5.79
N LYS A 254 -24.78 -1.22 -7.01
CA LYS A 254 -25.75 -2.21 -7.50
C LYS A 254 -25.14 -3.63 -7.52
N ALA A 255 -23.88 -3.76 -7.99
CA ALA A 255 -23.16 -5.02 -7.93
C ALA A 255 -22.91 -5.49 -6.48
N TYR A 256 -22.56 -4.60 -5.57
CA TYR A 256 -22.36 -4.93 -4.14
C TYR A 256 -23.65 -5.37 -3.46
N LEU A 257 -24.77 -4.71 -3.73
CA LEU A 257 -26.08 -5.08 -3.19
C LEU A 257 -26.53 -6.45 -3.73
N ASN A 258 -26.37 -6.70 -5.01
CA ASN A 258 -26.67 -7.99 -5.61
C ASN A 258 -25.82 -9.11 -4.95
N TYR A 259 -24.53 -8.89 -4.76
CA TYR A 259 -23.65 -9.81 -4.06
C TYR A 259 -24.12 -10.09 -2.62
N SER A 260 -24.46 -9.05 -1.87
CA SER A 260 -24.93 -9.17 -0.48
C SER A 260 -26.26 -9.90 -0.37
N SER A 261 -27.20 -9.64 -1.29
CA SER A 261 -28.47 -10.33 -1.35
C SER A 261 -28.28 -11.82 -1.64
N TYR A 262 -27.38 -12.15 -2.56
CA TYR A 262 -27.06 -13.53 -2.90
C TYR A 262 -26.47 -14.30 -1.71
N GLN A 263 -25.58 -13.69 -0.95
CA GLN A 263 -24.99 -14.32 0.26
C GLN A 263 -26.03 -14.64 1.33
N HIS A 264 -27.04 -13.80 1.49
CA HIS A 264 -28.13 -14.04 2.45
C HIS A 264 -29.01 -15.25 2.09
N PHE A 265 -29.21 -15.50 0.79
CA PHE A 265 -30.07 -16.59 0.30
C PHE A 265 -29.34 -17.90 0.04
N SER A 266 -28.00 -17.87 -0.14
CA SER A 266 -27.22 -19.04 -0.54
C SER A 266 -26.47 -19.76 0.58
N ASN A 267 -26.77 -19.46 1.84
CA ASN A 267 -26.16 -20.16 3.01
C ASN A 267 -26.34 -21.68 3.03
N SER A 268 -27.05 -22.24 2.05
CA SER A 268 -27.27 -23.68 1.92
C SER A 268 -26.34 -24.40 0.93
N ASN A 269 -25.67 -23.71 -0.01
CA ASN A 269 -25.01 -24.40 -1.14
C ASN A 269 -23.56 -23.99 -1.44
N GLY A 270 -22.88 -23.23 -0.59
CA GLY A 270 -21.42 -22.99 -0.73
C GLY A 270 -20.98 -22.23 -2.00
N GLU A 271 -21.90 -21.69 -2.80
CA GLU A 271 -21.58 -21.04 -4.05
C GLU A 271 -21.13 -19.58 -3.87
N ASN A 272 -19.86 -19.34 -4.21
CA ASN A 272 -19.29 -18.08 -4.67
C ASN A 272 -19.17 -16.88 -3.73
N LEU A 273 -18.38 -17.03 -2.65
CA LEU A 273 -17.92 -15.92 -1.81
C LEU A 273 -17.07 -14.87 -2.57
N LEU A 274 -16.61 -15.15 -3.79
CA LEU A 274 -15.66 -14.31 -4.52
C LEU A 274 -16.27 -13.59 -5.75
N ASN A 275 -17.55 -13.77 -6.04
CA ASN A 275 -18.14 -13.25 -7.27
C ASN A 275 -18.91 -11.95 -7.09
N LEU A 276 -18.19 -10.85 -6.98
CA LEU A 276 -18.77 -9.55 -7.31
C LEU A 276 -19.04 -9.55 -8.84
N LYS A 277 -20.30 -9.77 -9.25
CA LYS A 277 -20.68 -9.73 -10.66
C LYS A 277 -20.70 -8.28 -11.14
N LEU A 278 -19.74 -7.93 -11.97
CA LEU A 278 -19.70 -6.66 -12.71
C LEU A 278 -20.31 -6.83 -14.10
N SER A 279 -21.16 -7.85 -14.28
CA SER A 279 -21.61 -8.40 -15.55
C SER A 279 -22.59 -7.53 -16.35
N ASP A 280 -23.05 -6.42 -15.81
CA ASP A 280 -23.94 -5.50 -16.54
C ASP A 280 -23.16 -4.58 -17.52
N PHE A 281 -21.85 -4.79 -17.65
CA PHE A 281 -20.97 -4.00 -18.52
C PHE A 281 -20.68 -4.77 -19.82
N ILE A 282 -21.27 -4.30 -20.91
CA ILE A 282 -21.41 -4.98 -22.21
C ILE A 282 -20.11 -5.01 -23.05
N ASN A 283 -18.93 -4.88 -22.45
CA ASN A 283 -17.68 -4.93 -23.21
C ASN A 283 -16.98 -6.28 -23.01
N GLU A 284 -16.95 -7.11 -24.06
CA GLU A 284 -16.33 -8.43 -24.05
C GLU A 284 -14.86 -8.42 -23.62
N ASN A 285 -14.10 -7.40 -24.04
CA ASN A 285 -12.69 -7.25 -23.65
C ASN A 285 -12.53 -6.99 -22.14
N TYR A 286 -13.47 -6.27 -21.55
CA TYR A 286 -13.50 -6.06 -20.11
C TYR A 286 -13.80 -7.35 -19.36
N ILE A 287 -14.80 -8.11 -19.79
CA ILE A 287 -15.17 -9.41 -19.19
C ILE A 287 -13.98 -10.38 -19.27
N LYS A 288 -13.31 -10.44 -20.42
CA LYS A 288 -12.09 -11.25 -20.59
C LYS A 288 -11.02 -10.88 -19.58
N LYS A 289 -10.71 -9.59 -19.47
CA LYS A 289 -9.71 -9.06 -18.52
C LYS A 289 -10.07 -9.34 -17.05
N GLU A 290 -11.32 -9.18 -16.68
CA GLU A 290 -11.79 -9.45 -15.31
C GLU A 290 -11.71 -10.95 -14.97
N ARG A 291 -12.08 -11.83 -15.89
CA ARG A 291 -11.94 -13.28 -15.74
C ARG A 291 -10.47 -13.69 -15.61
N GLU A 292 -9.61 -13.15 -16.46
CA GLU A 292 -8.16 -13.37 -16.43
C GLU A 292 -7.58 -12.90 -15.07
N PHE A 293 -7.92 -11.69 -14.62
CA PHE A 293 -7.48 -11.14 -13.34
C PHE A 293 -7.85 -12.04 -12.17
N LYS A 294 -9.11 -12.50 -12.09
CA LYS A 294 -9.58 -13.42 -11.06
C LYS A 294 -8.82 -14.74 -11.10
N ALA A 295 -8.64 -15.34 -12.26
CA ALA A 295 -7.93 -16.60 -12.42
C ALA A 295 -6.47 -16.48 -11.95
N ILE A 296 -5.78 -15.39 -12.29
CA ILE A 296 -4.41 -15.14 -11.83
C ILE A 296 -4.37 -15.01 -10.32
N LEU A 297 -5.26 -14.20 -9.72
CA LEU A 297 -5.27 -14.02 -8.26
C LEU A 297 -5.52 -15.35 -7.52
N ILE A 298 -6.42 -16.16 -8.00
CA ILE A 298 -6.65 -17.50 -7.43
C ILE A 298 -5.39 -18.36 -7.57
N ALA A 299 -4.77 -18.37 -8.76
CA ALA A 299 -3.57 -19.17 -9.04
C ALA A 299 -2.36 -18.80 -8.15
N ILE A 300 -2.20 -17.53 -7.79
CA ILE A 300 -1.12 -17.07 -6.90
C ILE A 300 -1.51 -17.02 -5.44
N GLY A 301 -2.66 -17.60 -5.05
CA GLY A 301 -3.15 -17.60 -3.68
C GLY A 301 -3.58 -16.23 -3.15
N SER A 302 -3.90 -15.28 -4.05
CA SER A 302 -4.29 -13.89 -3.72
C SER A 302 -5.81 -13.69 -3.62
N SER A 303 -6.56 -14.70 -3.27
CA SER A 303 -8.02 -14.64 -3.18
C SER A 303 -8.55 -13.60 -2.20
N HIS A 304 -7.74 -13.21 -1.19
CA HIS A 304 -8.07 -12.12 -0.27
C HIS A 304 -8.35 -10.81 -1.01
N GLY A 305 -7.63 -10.52 -2.09
CA GLY A 305 -7.86 -9.37 -2.96
C GLY A 305 -9.15 -9.43 -3.80
N LEU A 306 -9.83 -10.57 -3.83
CA LEU A 306 -11.13 -10.75 -4.51
C LEU A 306 -12.33 -10.52 -3.59
N ILE A 307 -12.11 -10.44 -2.28
CA ILE A 307 -13.18 -10.17 -1.31
C ILE A 307 -13.70 -8.74 -1.54
N PRO A 308 -15.02 -8.52 -1.61
CA PRO A 308 -15.60 -7.23 -2.01
C PRO A 308 -15.04 -6.01 -1.28
N HIS A 309 -14.78 -6.09 0.03
CA HIS A 309 -14.24 -4.96 0.80
C HIS A 309 -12.76 -4.66 0.50
N ASN A 310 -12.03 -5.58 -0.12
CA ASN A 310 -10.63 -5.38 -0.57
C ASN A 310 -10.53 -5.03 -2.05
N ARG A 311 -11.67 -5.03 -2.78
CA ARG A 311 -11.66 -4.69 -4.20
C ARG A 311 -11.45 -3.19 -4.39
N SER A 312 -10.54 -2.87 -5.31
CA SER A 312 -10.31 -1.50 -5.79
C SER A 312 -10.51 -1.44 -7.30
N PHE A 313 -11.06 -0.33 -7.78
CA PHE A 313 -11.41 -0.15 -9.19
C PHE A 313 -11.07 1.25 -9.67
N TYR A 314 -10.61 1.32 -10.91
CA TYR A 314 -10.62 2.53 -11.72
C TYR A 314 -11.85 2.50 -12.63
N TYR A 315 -12.68 3.53 -12.57
CA TYR A 315 -13.80 3.67 -13.50
C TYR A 315 -13.38 4.46 -14.72
N ASP A 316 -13.45 3.82 -15.90
CA ASP A 316 -13.24 4.51 -17.17
C ASP A 316 -14.56 5.16 -17.63
N PRO A 317 -14.67 6.50 -17.62
CA PRO A 317 -15.92 7.17 -17.97
C PRO A 317 -16.23 7.15 -19.47
N ILE A 318 -15.25 6.84 -20.33
CA ILE A 318 -15.44 6.78 -21.79
C ILE A 318 -16.13 5.47 -22.16
N TYR A 319 -15.60 4.37 -21.63
CA TYR A 319 -16.13 3.03 -21.89
C TYR A 319 -17.15 2.58 -20.84
N ARG A 320 -17.34 3.37 -19.78
CA ARG A 320 -18.22 3.07 -18.64
C ARG A 320 -17.92 1.70 -18.03
N THR A 321 -16.63 1.39 -17.85
CA THR A 321 -16.15 0.11 -17.35
C THR A 321 -15.33 0.27 -16.08
N PHE A 322 -15.30 -0.78 -15.23
CA PHE A 322 -14.47 -0.86 -14.05
C PHE A 322 -13.23 -1.69 -14.33
N ASN A 323 -12.06 -1.09 -14.24
CA ASN A 323 -10.80 -1.80 -14.33
C ASN A 323 -10.35 -2.17 -12.91
N SER A 324 -10.21 -3.47 -12.64
CA SER A 324 -9.74 -3.96 -11.35
C SER A 324 -8.32 -3.50 -11.07
N ILE A 325 -8.09 -2.99 -9.85
CA ILE A 325 -6.77 -2.64 -9.34
C ILE A 325 -6.42 -3.66 -8.26
N TYR A 326 -5.24 -4.26 -8.36
CA TYR A 326 -4.77 -5.17 -7.32
C TYR A 326 -4.52 -4.42 -6.01
N TYR A 327 -5.06 -4.96 -4.94
CA TYR A 327 -4.84 -4.49 -3.58
C TYR A 327 -5.03 -5.63 -2.59
N ASP A 328 -4.12 -5.75 -1.61
CA ASP A 328 -4.22 -6.64 -0.44
C ASP A 328 -4.59 -8.09 -0.75
N GLY A 329 -3.83 -8.73 -1.62
CA GLY A 329 -4.14 -10.09 -2.07
C GLY A 329 -3.80 -11.19 -1.05
N ASP A 330 -2.89 -10.94 -0.11
CA ASP A 330 -2.32 -11.95 0.81
C ASP A 330 -1.77 -13.17 0.04
N SER A 331 -0.99 -12.92 -1.00
CA SER A 331 -0.44 -13.93 -1.91
C SER A 331 0.48 -14.93 -1.20
N THR A 332 0.50 -16.18 -1.68
CA THR A 332 1.25 -17.28 -1.02
C THR A 332 2.23 -18.03 -1.94
N VAL A 333 2.50 -17.51 -3.14
CA VAL A 333 3.27 -18.20 -4.20
C VAL A 333 4.69 -18.57 -3.77
N VAL A 334 5.40 -17.64 -3.13
CA VAL A 334 6.84 -17.80 -2.83
C VAL A 334 7.12 -18.89 -1.81
N ASN A 335 6.15 -19.22 -0.98
CA ASN A 335 6.27 -20.20 0.10
C ASN A 335 5.66 -21.57 -0.22
N LEU A 336 5.29 -21.83 -1.48
CA LEU A 336 4.67 -23.10 -1.88
C LEU A 336 5.54 -24.32 -1.59
N LYS A 337 6.88 -24.20 -1.57
CA LYS A 337 7.79 -25.30 -1.23
C LYS A 337 7.82 -25.65 0.27
N SER A 338 7.48 -24.71 1.16
CA SER A 338 7.59 -24.87 2.61
C SER A 338 6.26 -25.13 3.32
N SER A 339 5.15 -24.93 2.67
CA SER A 339 3.83 -25.09 3.28
C SER A 339 3.17 -26.39 2.83
N ASN A 340 2.76 -27.20 3.79
CA ASN A 340 1.73 -28.25 3.63
C ASN A 340 0.35 -27.68 3.19
N ARG A 341 0.31 -26.42 2.69
CA ARG A 341 -0.86 -25.70 2.19
C ARG A 341 -1.28 -26.13 0.77
N LYS A 342 -1.04 -27.38 0.37
CA LYS A 342 -1.78 -28.03 -0.73
C LYS A 342 -3.31 -27.87 -0.61
N LEU A 343 -3.76 -27.39 0.54
CA LEU A 343 -5.16 -27.42 0.96
C LEU A 343 -6.00 -26.23 0.49
N ASP A 344 -5.42 -25.06 0.30
CA ASP A 344 -6.24 -23.90 -0.07
C ASP A 344 -6.66 -23.96 -1.53
N PHE A 345 -5.84 -24.52 -2.41
CA PHE A 345 -6.22 -24.79 -3.80
C PHE A 345 -7.40 -25.79 -3.91
N ILE A 346 -7.44 -26.81 -3.05
CA ILE A 346 -8.53 -27.80 -3.05
C ILE A 346 -9.81 -27.17 -2.50
N LYS A 347 -9.71 -26.33 -1.47
CA LYS A 347 -10.84 -25.56 -0.95
C LYS A 347 -11.43 -24.60 -1.98
N PHE A 348 -10.59 -23.90 -2.75
CA PHE A 348 -11.03 -22.97 -3.77
C PHE A 348 -11.42 -23.67 -5.08
N GLY A 349 -10.84 -24.82 -5.41
CA GLY A 349 -11.20 -25.62 -6.60
C GLY A 349 -12.66 -26.08 -6.61
N SER A 350 -13.28 -26.25 -5.44
CA SER A 350 -14.71 -26.56 -5.32
C SER A 350 -15.63 -25.35 -5.61
N TYR A 351 -15.06 -24.14 -5.70
CA TYR A 351 -15.79 -22.88 -5.94
C TYR A 351 -15.52 -22.29 -7.33
N LEU A 352 -14.74 -22.99 -8.18
CA LEU A 352 -14.51 -22.55 -9.57
C LEU A 352 -15.78 -22.76 -10.38
N ASN A 353 -16.35 -21.68 -10.86
CA ASN A 353 -17.43 -21.73 -11.85
C ASN A 353 -16.87 -21.63 -13.28
N ASN A 354 -17.74 -21.67 -14.26
CA ASN A 354 -17.35 -21.59 -15.67
C ASN A 354 -16.55 -20.32 -16.01
N ASP A 355 -16.78 -19.21 -15.30
CA ASP A 355 -16.08 -17.95 -15.54
C ASP A 355 -14.61 -18.02 -15.14
N GLU A 356 -14.29 -18.67 -14.01
CA GLU A 356 -12.90 -18.87 -13.58
C GLU A 356 -12.19 -19.89 -14.46
N ILE A 357 -12.88 -20.94 -14.94
CA ILE A 357 -12.34 -21.92 -15.88
C ILE A 357 -11.97 -21.24 -17.21
N ILE A 358 -12.87 -20.43 -17.76
CA ILE A 358 -12.61 -19.65 -18.97
C ILE A 358 -11.47 -18.65 -18.72
N GLY A 359 -11.46 -17.99 -17.56
CA GLY A 359 -10.41 -17.05 -17.13
C GLY A 359 -9.04 -17.70 -17.08
N SER A 360 -8.94 -18.98 -16.68
CA SER A 360 -7.67 -19.69 -16.62
C SER A 360 -7.01 -19.87 -17.98
N SER A 361 -7.79 -20.09 -19.05
CA SER A 361 -7.26 -20.19 -20.41
C SER A 361 -6.62 -18.86 -20.87
N TYR A 362 -7.23 -17.73 -20.54
CA TYR A 362 -6.68 -16.39 -20.81
C TYR A 362 -5.42 -16.12 -20.00
N ALA A 363 -5.40 -16.51 -18.73
CA ALA A 363 -4.24 -16.38 -17.85
C ALA A 363 -3.05 -17.18 -18.38
N ILE A 364 -3.27 -18.44 -18.81
CA ILE A 364 -2.23 -19.28 -19.40
C ILE A 364 -1.68 -18.66 -20.68
N GLU A 365 -2.56 -18.15 -21.56
CA GLU A 365 -2.13 -17.46 -22.79
C GLU A 365 -1.20 -16.26 -22.47
N SER A 366 -1.56 -15.45 -21.48
CA SER A 366 -0.78 -14.29 -21.09
C SER A 366 0.54 -14.67 -20.41
N LEU A 367 0.54 -15.68 -19.54
CA LEU A 367 1.73 -16.19 -18.89
C LEU A 367 2.73 -16.80 -19.87
N ASN A 368 2.26 -17.49 -20.92
CA ASN A 368 3.12 -18.06 -21.96
C ASN A 368 3.84 -16.99 -22.80
N LYS A 369 3.29 -15.77 -22.85
CA LYS A 369 3.92 -14.62 -23.53
C LYS A 369 4.97 -13.90 -22.66
N LEU A 370 5.04 -14.26 -21.37
CA LEU A 370 5.95 -13.62 -20.41
C LEU A 370 7.40 -14.01 -20.71
N ASN A 371 8.29 -13.05 -20.85
CA ASN A 371 9.73 -13.30 -20.93
C ASN A 371 10.27 -13.57 -19.51
N GLN A 372 10.43 -14.85 -19.19
CA GLN A 372 10.84 -15.30 -17.85
C GLN A 372 12.17 -14.71 -17.40
N LYS A 373 13.17 -14.57 -18.30
CA LYS A 373 14.49 -14.00 -17.94
C LYS A 373 14.40 -12.53 -17.57
N ILE A 374 13.65 -11.75 -18.35
CA ILE A 374 13.43 -10.32 -18.08
C ILE A 374 12.64 -10.16 -16.79
N PHE A 375 11.60 -10.96 -16.61
CA PHE A 375 10.78 -10.92 -15.41
C PHE A 375 11.56 -11.28 -14.16
N HIS A 376 12.39 -12.34 -14.21
CA HIS A 376 13.26 -12.71 -13.10
C HIS A 376 14.24 -11.60 -12.71
N LYS A 377 14.91 -10.98 -13.69
CA LYS A 377 15.77 -9.82 -13.42
C LYS A 377 15.01 -8.70 -12.72
N LYS A 378 13.81 -8.39 -13.18
CA LYS A 378 12.94 -7.38 -12.56
C LYS A 378 12.61 -7.72 -11.10
N LEU A 379 12.34 -8.99 -10.78
CA LEU A 379 12.08 -9.41 -9.39
C LEU A 379 13.30 -9.19 -8.49
N LEU A 380 14.51 -9.49 -8.97
CA LEU A 380 15.74 -9.21 -8.23
C LEU A 380 15.93 -7.71 -7.99
N ASP A 381 15.64 -6.87 -8.99
CA ASP A 381 15.72 -5.41 -8.87
C ASP A 381 14.69 -4.85 -7.86
N LEU A 382 13.60 -5.57 -7.61
CA LEU A 382 12.60 -5.24 -6.60
C LEU A 382 12.93 -5.77 -5.19
N GLY A 383 14.08 -6.39 -5.02
CA GLY A 383 14.60 -6.86 -3.74
C GLY A 383 14.21 -8.29 -3.36
N LEU A 384 13.63 -9.07 -4.29
CA LEU A 384 13.35 -10.49 -4.03
C LEU A 384 14.62 -11.32 -4.12
N LYS A 385 14.75 -12.28 -3.21
CA LYS A 385 15.91 -13.18 -3.13
C LYS A 385 15.55 -14.59 -3.62
N PHE A 386 15.09 -14.71 -4.85
CA PHE A 386 14.84 -16.04 -5.42
C PHE A 386 16.12 -16.65 -5.98
N SER A 387 16.35 -17.94 -5.67
CA SER A 387 17.06 -18.84 -6.56
C SER A 387 16.03 -19.50 -7.48
N LEU A 388 16.15 -19.32 -8.78
CA LEU A 388 15.55 -20.26 -9.74
C LEU A 388 16.41 -21.51 -9.68
N GLU A 389 16.04 -22.50 -8.89
CA GLU A 389 16.48 -23.89 -9.03
C GLU A 389 15.56 -24.63 -9.99
#